data_bb5afaf93301e150f13154779f453d20
#
_entry.id   bb5afaf93301e150f13154779f453d20
#
_cell.length_a   1.000
_cell.length_b   1.000
_cell.length_c   1.000
_cell.angle_alpha   90.00
_cell.angle_beta   90.00
_cell.angle_gamma   90.00
#
_symmetry.space_group_name_H-M   'P 1'
#
loop_
_entity.id
_entity.type
_entity.pdbx_description
1 polymer ?
#
loop_
_entity_poly.entity_id
_entity_poly.type
_entity_poly.pdbx_seq_one_letter_code
_entity_poly.pdbx_strand_id
1 'polypeptide(L)'
;MTAPPTAPPAPPPSERAVRLLVAIRVALVAALTALVLAIAALAYVVSFEAIRAFAIETAAFPPTLAWSAPLLVDSFTTAASLVILWRYLRGDAWRDPWYAWTLVAAATAVSVALNVAHAPDRLAAQLFAALPPVALLGALELLMSVARTGLPH
;
A
#
# COMPACT_ATOMS: atom_id res chain seq x y z
N MET A 1 10.86 56.25 20.61
CA MET A 1 10.78 54.79 20.82
C MET A 1 11.56 54.15 19.67
N THR A 2 12.82 53.82 19.89
CA THR A 2 13.65 53.13 18.90
C THR A 2 13.37 51.63 18.96
N ALA A 3 13.04 51.03 17.80
CA ALA A 3 12.86 49.57 17.72
C ALA A 3 14.13 48.83 18.13
N PRO A 4 14.02 47.70 18.84
CA PRO A 4 15.20 46.93 19.21
C PRO A 4 15.93 46.41 17.96
N PRO A 5 17.25 46.28 17.99
CA PRO A 5 18.02 45.77 16.86
C PRO A 5 17.59 44.33 16.55
N THR A 6 17.26 44.08 15.28
CA THR A 6 16.94 42.72 14.79
C THR A 6 18.19 41.85 14.92
N ALA A 7 18.03 40.67 15.54
CA ALA A 7 19.13 39.70 15.67
C ALA A 7 19.64 39.30 14.27
N PRO A 8 20.98 39.11 14.10
CA PRO A 8 21.56 38.71 12.83
C PRO A 8 20.99 37.34 12.40
N PRO A 9 20.79 37.08 11.08
CA PRO A 9 20.29 35.80 10.58
C PRO A 9 21.25 34.66 10.97
N ALA A 10 20.70 33.51 11.32
CA ALA A 10 21.48 32.33 11.67
C ALA A 10 22.42 31.93 10.51
N PRO A 11 23.66 31.51 10.79
CA PRO A 11 24.57 31.06 9.75
C PRO A 11 23.99 29.84 8.97
N PRO A 12 24.26 29.77 7.66
CA PRO A 12 23.79 28.64 6.85
C PRO A 12 24.38 27.31 7.38
N PRO A 13 23.63 26.18 7.28
CA PRO A 13 24.12 24.88 7.72
C PRO A 13 25.40 24.48 6.96
N SER A 14 26.35 23.85 7.65
CA SER A 14 27.58 23.38 7.01
C SER A 14 27.25 22.30 5.95
N GLU A 15 28.06 22.23 4.87
CA GLU A 15 27.89 21.19 3.83
C GLU A 15 27.84 19.77 4.38
N ARG A 16 28.59 19.49 5.45
CA ARG A 16 28.58 18.19 6.14
C ARG A 16 27.22 17.90 6.78
N ALA A 17 26.61 18.90 7.41
CA ALA A 17 25.29 18.77 8.00
C ALA A 17 24.23 18.51 6.93
N VAL A 18 24.29 19.21 5.80
CA VAL A 18 23.38 19.00 4.67
C VAL A 18 23.52 17.58 4.10
N ARG A 19 24.76 17.13 3.84
CA ARG A 19 25.01 15.75 3.34
C ARG A 19 24.52 14.69 4.32
N LEU A 20 24.72 14.89 5.61
CA LEU A 20 24.26 13.96 6.65
C LEU A 20 22.72 13.89 6.67
N LEU A 21 22.04 15.02 6.63
CA LEU A 21 20.57 15.08 6.58
C LEU A 21 20.01 14.38 5.32
N VAL A 22 20.62 14.59 4.16
CA VAL A 22 20.22 13.89 2.91
C VAL A 22 20.44 12.39 3.05
N ALA A 23 21.60 11.95 3.58
CA ALA A 23 21.86 10.53 3.78
C ALA A 23 20.86 9.87 4.75
N ILE A 24 20.54 10.53 5.86
CA ILE A 24 19.53 10.07 6.83
C ILE A 24 18.16 9.98 6.16
N ARG A 25 17.75 11.00 5.39
CA ARG A 25 16.47 10.99 4.68
C ARG A 25 16.38 9.83 3.69
N VAL A 26 17.42 9.60 2.89
CA VAL A 26 17.48 8.49 1.94
C VAL A 26 17.40 7.14 2.67
N ALA A 27 18.17 6.97 3.75
CA ALA A 27 18.15 5.75 4.54
C ALA A 27 16.78 5.48 5.17
N LEU A 28 16.12 6.51 5.71
CA LEU A 28 14.76 6.39 6.27
C LEU A 28 13.74 6.00 5.20
N VAL A 29 13.77 6.64 4.02
CA VAL A 29 12.87 6.31 2.91
C VAL A 29 13.11 4.88 2.45
N ALA A 30 14.37 4.46 2.29
CA ALA A 30 14.71 3.10 1.91
C ALA A 30 14.23 2.07 2.95
N ALA A 31 14.43 2.34 4.24
CA ALA A 31 13.98 1.47 5.32
C ALA A 31 12.46 1.37 5.38
N LEU A 32 11.74 2.48 5.25
CA LEU A 32 10.28 2.50 5.19
C LEU A 32 9.77 1.71 3.98
N THR A 33 10.34 1.93 2.81
CA THR A 33 9.97 1.19 1.59
C THR A 33 10.20 -0.31 1.77
N ALA A 34 11.35 -0.72 2.30
CA ALA A 34 11.63 -2.13 2.55
C ALA A 34 10.65 -2.75 3.56
N LEU A 35 10.31 -2.04 4.64
CA LEU A 35 9.33 -2.49 5.63
C LEU A 35 7.94 -2.64 5.02
N VAL A 36 7.49 -1.65 4.24
CA VAL A 36 6.19 -1.71 3.56
C VAL A 36 6.12 -2.87 2.57
N LEU A 37 7.18 -3.10 1.80
CA LEU A 37 7.25 -4.25 0.89
C LEU A 37 7.23 -5.59 1.63
N ALA A 38 7.91 -5.69 2.78
CA ALA A 38 7.88 -6.89 3.61
C ALA A 38 6.47 -7.18 4.16
N ILE A 39 5.78 -6.15 4.66
CA ILE A 39 4.39 -6.25 5.13
C ILE A 39 3.47 -6.67 3.97
N ALA A 40 3.62 -6.05 2.80
CA ALA A 40 2.83 -6.39 1.62
C ALA A 40 3.05 -7.83 1.17
N ALA A 41 4.29 -8.30 1.13
CA ALA A 41 4.61 -9.69 0.76
C ALA A 41 4.01 -10.70 1.75
N LEU A 42 4.13 -10.44 3.06
CA LEU A 42 3.55 -11.30 4.08
C LEU A 42 2.01 -11.34 3.99
N ALA A 43 1.38 -10.17 3.89
CA ALA A 43 -0.06 -10.05 3.76
C ALA A 43 -0.57 -10.74 2.49
N TYR A 44 0.16 -10.60 1.38
CA TYR A 44 -0.14 -11.28 0.11
C TYR A 44 -0.13 -12.80 0.28
N VAL A 45 0.92 -13.38 0.84
CA VAL A 45 1.03 -14.84 1.03
C VAL A 45 -0.13 -15.37 1.89
N VAL A 46 -0.44 -14.69 3.00
CA VAL A 46 -1.53 -15.11 3.91
C VAL A 46 -2.90 -15.02 3.22
N SER A 47 -3.18 -13.91 2.52
CA SER A 47 -4.43 -13.73 1.77
C SER A 47 -4.54 -14.73 0.62
N PHE A 48 -3.45 -14.97 -0.11
CA PHE A 48 -3.40 -15.92 -1.22
C PHE A 48 -3.79 -17.33 -0.78
N GLU A 49 -3.18 -17.84 0.30
CA GLU A 49 -3.49 -19.18 0.81
C GLU A 49 -4.93 -19.28 1.35
N ALA A 50 -5.45 -18.24 2.00
CA ALA A 50 -6.82 -18.22 2.49
C ALA A 50 -7.83 -18.29 1.33
N ILE A 51 -7.66 -17.49 0.28
CA ILE A 51 -8.55 -17.49 -0.89
C ILE A 51 -8.42 -18.82 -1.67
N ARG A 52 -7.20 -19.34 -1.79
CA ARG A 52 -6.97 -20.64 -2.43
C ARG A 52 -7.66 -21.78 -1.69
N ALA A 53 -7.53 -21.83 -0.37
CA ALA A 53 -8.19 -22.83 0.46
C ALA A 53 -9.72 -22.70 0.36
N PHE A 54 -10.27 -21.49 0.43
CA PHE A 54 -11.69 -21.23 0.20
C PHE A 54 -12.17 -21.76 -1.17
N ALA A 55 -11.39 -21.53 -2.23
CA ALA A 55 -11.72 -22.01 -3.57
C ALA A 55 -11.80 -23.53 -3.64
N ILE A 56 -10.94 -24.26 -2.94
CA ILE A 56 -10.94 -25.73 -2.89
C ILE A 56 -12.11 -26.24 -2.04
N GLU A 57 -12.24 -25.73 -0.82
CA GLU A 57 -13.13 -26.30 0.19
C GLU A 57 -14.59 -25.90 -0.02
N THR A 58 -14.84 -24.70 -0.50
CA THR A 58 -16.20 -24.14 -0.58
C THR A 58 -16.70 -24.00 -2.01
N ALA A 59 -15.86 -23.54 -2.94
CA ALA A 59 -16.25 -23.31 -4.34
C ALA A 59 -15.97 -24.52 -5.23
N ALA A 60 -15.52 -25.63 -4.68
CA ALA A 60 -15.26 -26.90 -5.39
C ALA A 60 -14.30 -26.76 -6.59
N PHE A 61 -13.38 -25.79 -6.53
CA PHE A 61 -12.34 -25.68 -7.54
C PHE A 61 -11.38 -26.88 -7.47
N PRO A 62 -10.98 -27.44 -8.62
CA PRO A 62 -9.96 -28.47 -8.60
C PRO A 62 -8.66 -27.90 -8.02
N PRO A 63 -7.94 -28.65 -7.15
CA PRO A 63 -6.72 -28.16 -6.49
C PRO A 63 -5.65 -27.63 -7.46
N THR A 64 -5.63 -28.18 -8.67
CA THR A 64 -4.72 -27.76 -9.75
C THR A 64 -5.01 -26.37 -10.32
N LEU A 65 -6.23 -25.86 -10.18
CA LEU A 65 -6.66 -24.54 -10.68
C LEU A 65 -6.98 -23.56 -9.56
N ALA A 66 -7.03 -24.00 -8.30
CA ALA A 66 -7.42 -23.16 -7.17
C ALA A 66 -6.51 -21.95 -6.93
N TRP A 67 -5.25 -21.99 -7.40
CA TRP A 67 -4.32 -20.87 -7.37
C TRP A 67 -4.77 -19.70 -8.26
N SER A 68 -5.61 -19.95 -9.26
CA SER A 68 -6.11 -18.90 -10.16
C SER A 68 -7.08 -17.94 -9.48
N ALA A 69 -7.81 -18.38 -8.46
CA ALA A 69 -8.79 -17.57 -7.75
C ALA A 69 -8.14 -16.36 -7.05
N PRO A 70 -7.14 -16.53 -6.16
CA PRO A 70 -6.45 -15.38 -5.56
C PRO A 70 -5.74 -14.53 -6.63
N LEU A 71 -5.11 -15.16 -7.63
CA LEU A 71 -4.41 -14.42 -8.67
C LEU A 71 -5.34 -13.50 -9.48
N LEU A 72 -6.58 -13.93 -9.74
CA LEU A 72 -7.57 -13.10 -10.41
C LEU A 72 -7.91 -11.84 -9.60
N VAL A 73 -8.19 -12.00 -8.29
CA VAL A 73 -8.51 -10.88 -7.40
C VAL A 73 -7.34 -9.89 -7.32
N ASP A 74 -6.12 -10.41 -7.13
CA ASP A 74 -4.91 -9.60 -7.01
C ASP A 74 -4.54 -8.90 -8.32
N SER A 75 -4.80 -9.54 -9.47
CA SER A 75 -4.59 -8.92 -10.79
C SER A 75 -5.49 -7.71 -11.00
N PHE A 76 -6.74 -7.77 -10.55
CA PHE A 76 -7.64 -6.61 -10.61
C PHE A 76 -7.16 -5.46 -9.73
N THR A 77 -6.74 -5.75 -8.51
CA THR A 77 -6.19 -4.76 -7.58
C THR A 77 -4.93 -4.11 -8.16
N THR A 78 -4.03 -4.94 -8.71
CA THR A 78 -2.79 -4.48 -9.33
C THR A 78 -3.06 -3.60 -10.55
N ALA A 79 -3.93 -4.03 -11.46
CA ALA A 79 -4.29 -3.27 -12.65
C ALA A 79 -4.89 -1.90 -12.29
N ALA A 80 -5.83 -1.87 -11.34
CA ALA A 80 -6.43 -0.62 -10.87
C ALA A 80 -5.39 0.32 -10.23
N SER A 81 -4.48 -0.22 -9.45
CA SER A 81 -3.39 0.53 -8.81
C SER A 81 -2.41 1.12 -9.84
N LEU A 82 -2.07 0.35 -10.87
CA LEU A 82 -1.24 0.83 -11.99
C LEU A 82 -1.93 1.96 -12.78
N VAL A 83 -3.26 1.91 -12.95
CA VAL A 83 -4.01 3.00 -13.57
C VAL A 83 -3.95 4.27 -12.72
N ILE A 84 -4.08 4.15 -11.39
CA ILE A 84 -3.96 5.29 -10.47
C ILE A 84 -2.55 5.89 -10.58
N LEU A 85 -1.52 5.06 -10.49
CA LEU A 85 -0.12 5.50 -10.61
C LEU A 85 0.16 6.16 -11.95
N TRP A 86 -0.29 5.56 -13.05
CA TRP A 86 -0.15 6.11 -14.39
C TRP A 86 -0.75 7.52 -14.54
N ARG A 87 -1.99 7.70 -14.05
CA ARG A 87 -2.65 9.01 -14.05
C ARG A 87 -1.89 10.03 -13.21
N TYR A 88 -1.41 9.59 -12.05
CA TYR A 88 -0.61 10.43 -11.18
C TYR A 88 0.67 10.93 -11.89
N LEU A 89 1.41 10.04 -12.54
CA LEU A 89 2.64 10.38 -13.28
C LEU A 89 2.38 11.32 -14.48
N ARG A 90 1.17 11.32 -15.02
CA ARG A 90 0.76 12.25 -16.09
C ARG A 90 0.35 13.65 -15.60
N GLY A 91 0.29 13.87 -14.31
CA GLY A 91 -0.22 15.13 -13.75
C GLY A 91 -1.75 15.26 -13.78
N ASP A 92 -2.46 14.22 -14.21
CA ASP A 92 -3.94 14.17 -14.25
C ASP A 92 -4.57 13.82 -12.89
N ALA A 93 -3.79 13.88 -11.82
CA ALA A 93 -4.10 13.33 -10.51
C ALA A 93 -5.40 13.83 -9.87
N TRP A 94 -5.93 14.96 -10.32
CA TRP A 94 -7.13 15.60 -9.76
C TRP A 94 -8.37 15.51 -10.64
N ARG A 95 -8.25 15.01 -11.88
CA ARG A 95 -9.39 14.82 -12.77
C ARG A 95 -9.90 13.39 -12.69
N ASP A 96 -10.72 13.12 -11.68
CA ASP A 96 -11.62 11.97 -11.59
C ASP A 96 -10.99 10.55 -11.57
N PRO A 97 -10.18 10.22 -10.53
CA PRO A 97 -9.71 8.85 -10.33
C PRO A 97 -10.74 7.96 -9.61
N TRP A 98 -11.98 8.44 -9.39
CA TRP A 98 -12.98 7.72 -8.62
C TRP A 98 -13.20 6.28 -9.11
N TYR A 99 -13.19 6.08 -10.43
CA TYR A 99 -13.34 4.75 -11.03
C TYR A 99 -12.23 3.78 -10.61
N ALA A 100 -10.97 4.22 -10.68
CA ALA A 100 -9.84 3.39 -10.28
C ALA A 100 -9.85 3.09 -8.78
N TRP A 101 -10.18 4.07 -7.95
CA TRP A 101 -10.36 3.88 -6.51
C TRP A 101 -11.54 2.96 -6.18
N THR A 102 -12.63 3.05 -6.93
CA THR A 102 -13.76 2.15 -6.78
C THR A 102 -13.36 0.70 -7.11
N LEU A 103 -12.56 0.48 -8.15
CA LEU A 103 -12.03 -0.84 -8.48
C LEU A 103 -11.11 -1.40 -7.39
N VAL A 104 -10.20 -0.59 -6.86
CA VAL A 104 -9.33 -0.99 -5.73
C VAL A 104 -10.18 -1.34 -4.51
N ALA A 105 -11.14 -0.49 -4.15
CA ALA A 105 -12.03 -0.73 -3.03
C ALA A 105 -12.88 -2.00 -3.22
N ALA A 106 -13.43 -2.20 -4.41
CA ALA A 106 -14.23 -3.39 -4.73
C ALA A 106 -13.38 -4.67 -4.67
N ALA A 107 -12.19 -4.67 -5.28
CA ALA A 107 -11.28 -5.80 -5.22
C ALA A 107 -10.83 -6.12 -3.78
N THR A 108 -10.50 -5.09 -3.00
CA THR A 108 -10.17 -5.24 -1.57
C THR A 108 -11.34 -5.79 -0.78
N ALA A 109 -12.57 -5.31 -1.02
CA ALA A 109 -13.77 -5.81 -0.36
C ALA A 109 -14.02 -7.29 -0.68
N VAL A 110 -13.82 -7.71 -1.93
CA VAL A 110 -13.92 -9.13 -2.33
C VAL A 110 -12.85 -9.95 -1.63
N SER A 111 -11.60 -9.49 -1.59
CA SER A 111 -10.50 -10.16 -0.90
C SER A 111 -10.79 -10.32 0.60
N VAL A 112 -11.27 -9.26 1.27
CA VAL A 112 -11.69 -9.30 2.68
C VAL A 112 -12.80 -10.32 2.88
N ALA A 113 -13.84 -10.28 2.03
CA ALA A 113 -14.99 -11.19 2.14
C ALA A 113 -14.57 -12.66 2.01
N LEU A 114 -13.70 -12.99 1.04
CA LEU A 114 -13.20 -14.35 0.84
C LEU A 114 -12.31 -14.83 2.00
N ASN A 115 -11.45 -13.98 2.53
CA ASN A 115 -10.62 -14.30 3.69
C ASN A 115 -11.49 -14.54 4.95
N VAL A 116 -12.49 -13.69 5.18
CA VAL A 116 -13.42 -13.81 6.31
C VAL A 116 -14.30 -15.06 6.16
N ALA A 117 -14.78 -15.34 4.94
CA ALA A 117 -15.62 -16.53 4.68
C ALA A 117 -14.89 -17.86 4.91
N HIS A 118 -13.56 -17.87 4.72
CA HIS A 118 -12.73 -19.05 5.03
C HIS A 118 -12.39 -19.18 6.51
N ALA A 119 -12.46 -18.08 7.27
CA ALA A 119 -12.12 -18.09 8.70
C ALA A 119 -13.15 -18.85 9.53
N PRO A 120 -12.75 -19.49 10.65
CA PRO A 120 -13.68 -20.08 11.60
C PRO A 120 -14.75 -19.08 12.05
N ASP A 121 -15.95 -19.57 12.35
CA ASP A 121 -17.09 -18.75 12.81
C ASP A 121 -16.88 -18.24 14.23
N ARG A 122 -15.88 -17.37 14.40
CA ARG A 122 -15.51 -16.65 15.63
C ARG A 122 -15.09 -15.24 15.22
N LEU A 123 -15.68 -14.24 15.87
CA LEU A 123 -15.42 -12.82 15.56
C LEU A 123 -13.93 -12.50 15.52
N ALA A 124 -13.15 -12.98 16.49
CA ALA A 124 -11.70 -12.74 16.52
C ALA A 124 -10.99 -13.32 15.29
N ALA A 125 -11.33 -14.54 14.87
CA ALA A 125 -10.74 -15.17 13.68
C ALA A 125 -11.10 -14.40 12.40
N GLN A 126 -12.35 -13.95 12.28
CA GLN A 126 -12.83 -13.16 11.14
C GLN A 126 -12.15 -11.79 11.07
N LEU A 127 -11.97 -11.13 12.21
CA LEU A 127 -11.21 -9.86 12.27
C LEU A 127 -9.75 -10.05 11.85
N PHE A 128 -9.09 -11.11 12.34
CA PHE A 128 -7.73 -11.42 11.91
C PHE A 128 -7.64 -11.77 10.43
N ALA A 129 -8.61 -12.49 9.89
CA ALA A 129 -8.66 -12.84 8.47
C ALA A 129 -8.87 -11.63 7.55
N ALA A 130 -9.47 -10.55 8.03
CA ALA A 130 -9.62 -9.30 7.29
C ALA A 130 -8.32 -8.47 7.23
N LEU A 131 -7.37 -8.68 8.15
CA LEU A 131 -6.15 -7.85 8.24
C LEU A 131 -5.25 -7.92 6.99
N PRO A 132 -4.95 -9.09 6.37
CA PRO A 132 -4.05 -9.15 5.23
C PRO A 132 -4.46 -8.26 4.05
N PRO A 133 -5.69 -8.32 3.52
CA PRO A 133 -6.07 -7.45 2.40
C PRO A 133 -6.13 -5.97 2.78
N VAL A 134 -6.48 -5.63 4.03
CA VAL A 134 -6.45 -4.25 4.51
C VAL A 134 -5.00 -3.75 4.64
N ALA A 135 -4.09 -4.60 5.12
CA ALA A 135 -2.66 -4.27 5.21
C ALA A 135 -2.03 -4.07 3.83
N LEU A 136 -2.43 -4.87 2.82
CA LEU A 136 -2.02 -4.68 1.43
C LEU A 136 -2.46 -3.31 0.88
N LEU A 137 -3.71 -2.93 1.12
CA LEU A 137 -4.21 -1.62 0.71
C LEU A 137 -3.43 -0.50 1.40
N GLY A 138 -3.19 -0.60 2.71
CA GLY A 138 -2.40 0.37 3.47
C GLY A 138 -0.95 0.46 2.98
N ALA A 139 -0.32 -0.67 2.66
CA ALA A 139 1.02 -0.72 2.09
C ALA A 139 1.09 -0.01 0.72
N LEU A 140 0.08 -0.22 -0.14
CA LEU A 140 -0.02 0.45 -1.43
C LEU A 140 -0.14 1.98 -1.27
N GLU A 141 -1.01 2.45 -0.36
CA GLU A 141 -1.15 3.88 -0.05
C GLU A 141 0.16 4.49 0.45
N LEU A 142 0.88 3.81 1.34
CA LEU A 142 2.16 4.26 1.84
C LEU A 142 3.21 4.35 0.73
N LEU A 143 3.28 3.34 -0.16
CA LEU A 143 4.19 3.37 -1.31
C LEU A 143 3.87 4.52 -2.27
N MET A 144 2.60 4.75 -2.56
CA MET A 144 2.17 5.90 -3.37
C MET A 144 2.51 7.23 -2.69
N SER A 145 2.35 7.33 -1.37
CA SER A 145 2.73 8.52 -0.60
C SER A 145 4.23 8.81 -0.70
N VAL A 146 5.07 7.78 -0.55
CA VAL A 146 6.53 7.90 -0.69
C VAL A 146 6.91 8.31 -2.12
N ALA A 147 6.28 7.72 -3.14
CA ALA A 147 6.51 8.09 -4.54
C ALA A 147 6.15 9.56 -4.81
N ARG A 148 5.07 10.07 -4.22
CA ARG A 148 4.65 11.48 -4.33
C ARG A 148 5.66 12.46 -3.74
N THR A 149 6.26 12.12 -2.59
CA THR A 149 7.23 13.00 -1.90
C THR A 149 8.64 12.96 -2.50
N GLY A 150 8.94 11.95 -3.31
CA GLY A 150 10.25 11.77 -3.94
C GLY A 150 10.41 12.46 -5.30
N LEU A 151 9.34 12.93 -5.93
CA LEU A 151 9.40 13.63 -7.21
C LEU A 151 9.58 15.13 -6.97
N PRO A 152 10.66 15.76 -7.47
CA PRO A 152 10.81 17.22 -7.43
C PRO A 152 9.74 17.84 -8.35
N HIS A 153 9.06 18.83 -7.84
CA HIS A 153 8.17 19.72 -8.61
C HIS A 153 8.98 20.71 -9.42
#